data_ddeb10780d7a18bcbc624c90483a8c0a
#
_entry.id   ddeb10780d7a18bcbc624c90483a8c0a
#
_cell.length_a   1.000
_cell.length_b   1.000
_cell.length_c   1.000
_cell.angle_alpha   90.00
_cell.angle_beta   90.00
_cell.angle_gamma   90.00
#
_symmetry.space_group_name_H-M   'P 1'
#
loop_
_entity.id
_entity.type
_entity.pdbx_description
1 polymer ?
#
loop_
_entity_poly.entity_id
_entity_poly.type
_entity_poly.pdbx_seq_one_letter_code
_entity_poly.pdbx_strand_id
1 'polypeptide(L)'
;MSALGHYLEEEGIATVAVVLIRPQAENTKPPRALWVPFELGRPFGPPNDPAFQRRVVLAALGMLVEGDGPGRIIDFPDDDPRARPDPAWQPLFMAAGVASGSAESLASRLEAEILLFQSAHRRWIEQHGRSTVGLSGLGIGDCARYVADWLRDQAPPSPRDGFSAPLILRFAVDDLKAYGLEAAASGSAKPSSVQLTDWFWNETATGTAIHALR
;
A
#
# COMPACT_ATOMS: atom_id res chain seq x y z
N MET A 1 -0.47 -9.86 17.13
CA MET A 1 -0.39 -11.31 16.82
C MET A 1 0.80 -11.98 17.50
N SER A 2 2.03 -11.44 17.43
CA SER A 2 3.19 -12.07 18.09
C SER A 2 3.03 -12.26 19.60
N ALA A 3 2.48 -11.27 20.31
CA ALA A 3 2.21 -11.41 21.76
C ALA A 3 1.24 -12.56 22.05
N LEU A 4 0.18 -12.71 21.25
CA LEU A 4 -0.75 -13.83 21.42
C LEU A 4 -0.06 -15.18 21.22
N GLY A 5 0.88 -15.27 20.26
CA GLY A 5 1.67 -16.47 20.05
C GLY A 5 2.46 -16.87 21.31
N HIS A 6 3.09 -15.91 21.98
CA HIS A 6 3.82 -16.17 23.23
C HIS A 6 2.91 -16.70 24.32
N TYR A 7 1.75 -16.05 24.56
CA TYR A 7 0.81 -16.53 25.56
C TYR A 7 0.30 -17.95 25.30
N LEU A 8 0.02 -18.28 24.04
CA LEU A 8 -0.44 -19.63 23.68
C LEU A 8 0.65 -20.67 23.89
N GLU A 9 1.91 -20.34 23.56
CA GLU A 9 3.06 -21.23 23.78
C GLU A 9 3.33 -21.45 25.28
N GLU A 10 3.14 -20.43 26.12
CA GLU A 10 3.21 -20.56 27.58
C GLU A 10 2.17 -21.53 28.12
N GLU A 11 0.99 -21.59 27.49
CA GLU A 11 -0.07 -22.55 27.78
C GLU A 11 0.11 -23.92 27.10
N GLY A 12 1.24 -24.15 26.45
CA GLY A 12 1.57 -25.41 25.79
C GLY A 12 0.93 -25.60 24.39
N ILE A 13 0.41 -24.54 23.81
CA ILE A 13 -0.19 -24.56 22.45
C ILE A 13 0.82 -24.06 21.44
N ALA A 14 1.33 -24.95 20.59
CA ALA A 14 2.28 -24.57 19.55
C ALA A 14 1.63 -23.63 18.51
N THR A 15 2.34 -22.56 18.16
CA THR A 15 1.85 -21.52 17.24
C THR A 15 2.82 -21.23 16.12
N VAL A 16 2.29 -20.79 14.98
CA VAL A 16 3.06 -20.21 13.87
C VAL A 16 2.33 -18.98 13.34
N ALA A 17 3.06 -17.90 13.15
CA ALA A 17 2.55 -16.67 12.54
C ALA A 17 2.94 -16.62 11.07
N VAL A 18 1.97 -16.36 10.18
CA VAL A 18 2.29 -15.98 8.80
C VAL A 18 2.44 -14.44 8.76
N VAL A 19 3.61 -13.95 8.42
CA VAL A 19 3.98 -12.54 8.54
C VAL A 19 4.34 -11.95 7.18
N LEU A 20 3.82 -10.77 6.91
CA LEU A 20 4.02 -10.03 5.65
C LEU A 20 5.10 -8.93 5.82
N ILE A 21 5.28 -8.42 7.05
CA ILE A 21 6.24 -7.35 7.36
C ILE A 21 7.38 -7.95 8.16
N ARG A 22 8.48 -8.31 7.47
CA ARG A 22 9.64 -8.94 8.08
C ARG A 22 10.27 -8.13 9.23
N PRO A 23 10.55 -6.81 9.08
CA PRO A 23 11.14 -6.03 10.17
C PRO A 23 10.28 -6.01 11.45
N GLN A 24 8.96 -6.06 11.31
CA GLN A 24 8.07 -6.14 12.45
C GLN A 24 8.18 -7.50 13.15
N ALA A 25 8.28 -8.59 12.40
CA ALA A 25 8.46 -9.92 12.97
C ALA A 25 9.81 -10.03 13.70
N GLU A 26 10.88 -9.48 13.13
CA GLU A 26 12.22 -9.44 13.75
C GLU A 26 12.22 -8.66 15.07
N ASN A 27 11.45 -7.55 15.15
CA ASN A 27 11.31 -6.77 16.36
C ASN A 27 10.44 -7.45 17.42
N THR A 28 9.33 -8.07 17.01
CA THR A 28 8.35 -8.66 17.94
C THR A 28 8.65 -10.11 18.29
N LYS A 29 9.57 -10.75 17.58
CA LYS A 29 10.12 -12.10 17.82
C LYS A 29 9.04 -13.14 18.14
N PRO A 30 8.08 -13.40 17.23
CA PRO A 30 7.08 -14.44 17.46
C PRO A 30 7.75 -15.80 17.71
N PRO A 31 7.10 -16.74 18.43
CA PRO A 31 7.69 -18.05 18.69
C PRO A 31 8.12 -18.77 17.39
N ARG A 32 7.27 -18.74 16.38
CA ARG A 32 7.58 -19.19 15.01
C ARG A 32 6.91 -18.25 14.02
N ALA A 33 7.60 -17.92 12.93
CA ALA A 33 7.02 -17.13 11.86
C ALA A 33 7.44 -17.64 10.48
N LEU A 34 6.48 -17.78 9.60
CA LEU A 34 6.71 -17.90 8.16
C LEU A 34 6.57 -16.50 7.55
N TRP A 35 7.69 -15.92 7.12
CA TRP A 35 7.64 -14.69 6.33
C TRP A 35 7.28 -15.01 4.89
N VAL A 36 6.32 -14.26 4.35
CA VAL A 36 5.87 -14.38 2.96
C VAL A 36 6.04 -13.05 2.24
N PRO A 37 6.59 -13.03 1.01
CA PRO A 37 6.88 -11.80 0.26
C PRO A 37 5.64 -11.21 -0.43
N PHE A 38 4.45 -11.50 0.08
CA PHE A 38 3.20 -11.08 -0.57
C PHE A 38 2.73 -9.72 -0.09
N GLU A 39 1.80 -9.14 -0.83
CA GLU A 39 1.18 -7.87 -0.47
C GLU A 39 0.35 -7.96 0.81
N LEU A 40 0.30 -6.83 1.54
CA LEU A 40 -0.57 -6.69 2.70
C LEU A 40 -2.02 -7.04 2.35
N GLY A 41 -2.63 -7.86 3.21
CA GLY A 41 -3.98 -8.38 2.98
C GLY A 41 -4.04 -9.71 2.22
N ARG A 42 -2.90 -10.24 1.75
CA ARG A 42 -2.82 -11.52 1.01
C ARG A 42 -1.83 -12.50 1.64
N PRO A 43 -1.99 -12.88 2.92
CA PRO A 43 -0.99 -13.69 3.63
C PRO A 43 -0.76 -15.08 3.03
N PHE A 44 -1.66 -15.55 2.18
CA PHE A 44 -1.55 -16.85 1.50
C PHE A 44 -1.25 -16.73 0.00
N GLY A 45 -0.90 -15.52 -0.48
CA GLY A 45 -0.62 -15.27 -1.88
C GLY A 45 -1.86 -14.95 -2.73
N PRO A 46 -1.86 -15.32 -4.03
CA PRO A 46 -2.89 -14.90 -4.96
C PRO A 46 -4.28 -15.45 -4.59
N PRO A 47 -5.34 -14.62 -4.67
CA PRO A 47 -6.71 -15.09 -4.48
C PRO A 47 -7.10 -16.06 -5.62
N ASN A 48 -7.97 -17.02 -5.29
CA ASN A 48 -8.46 -18.06 -6.21
C ASN A 48 -7.37 -18.98 -6.77
N ASP A 49 -6.26 -19.16 -6.03
CA ASP A 49 -5.24 -20.17 -6.33
C ASP A 49 -5.08 -21.11 -5.12
N PRO A 50 -5.97 -22.12 -4.99
CA PRO A 50 -5.95 -23.01 -3.84
C PRO A 50 -4.69 -23.89 -3.79
N ALA A 51 -4.05 -24.16 -4.93
CA ALA A 51 -2.81 -24.94 -4.96
C ALA A 51 -1.66 -24.15 -4.33
N PHE A 52 -1.51 -22.89 -4.71
CA PHE A 52 -0.50 -21.99 -4.11
C PHE A 52 -0.78 -21.75 -2.63
N GLN A 53 -2.01 -21.40 -2.27
CA GLN A 53 -2.41 -21.12 -0.88
C GLN A 53 -2.17 -22.33 0.02
N ARG A 54 -2.47 -23.56 -0.48
CA ARG A 54 -2.19 -24.80 0.25
C ARG A 54 -0.71 -24.98 0.53
N ARG A 55 0.19 -24.63 -0.39
CA ARG A 55 1.65 -24.70 -0.17
C ARG A 55 2.09 -23.77 0.97
N VAL A 56 1.56 -22.54 1.00
CA VAL A 56 1.86 -21.59 2.09
C VAL A 56 1.39 -22.12 3.44
N VAL A 57 0.15 -22.63 3.50
CA VAL A 57 -0.41 -23.21 4.72
C VAL A 57 0.41 -24.42 5.19
N LEU A 58 0.77 -25.32 4.28
CA LEU A 58 1.58 -26.51 4.61
C LEU A 58 2.97 -26.12 5.09
N ALA A 59 3.61 -25.09 4.49
CA ALA A 59 4.89 -24.59 4.96
C ALA A 59 4.79 -24.03 6.39
N ALA A 60 3.74 -23.26 6.68
CA ALA A 60 3.48 -22.76 8.03
C ALA A 60 3.23 -23.91 9.03
N LEU A 61 2.36 -24.86 8.70
CA LEU A 61 2.08 -26.00 9.58
C LEU A 61 3.28 -26.92 9.76
N GLY A 62 4.14 -27.06 8.75
CA GLY A 62 5.40 -27.81 8.83
C GLY A 62 6.29 -27.31 9.96
N MET A 63 6.32 -26.00 10.20
CA MET A 63 7.10 -25.40 11.29
C MET A 63 6.63 -25.83 12.69
N LEU A 64 5.41 -26.32 12.85
CA LEU A 64 4.91 -26.85 14.12
C LEU A 64 5.46 -28.24 14.42
N VAL A 65 5.86 -28.97 13.40
CA VAL A 65 6.34 -30.36 13.50
C VAL A 65 7.87 -30.42 13.50
N GLU A 66 8.53 -29.51 12.81
CA GLU A 66 9.99 -29.38 12.75
C GLU A 66 10.54 -28.69 13.99
N GLY A 67 11.02 -29.47 14.93
CA GLY A 67 11.22 -29.17 16.34
C GLY A 67 12.40 -28.29 16.77
N ASP A 68 12.76 -27.20 16.09
CA ASP A 68 13.90 -26.35 16.46
C ASP A 68 13.60 -25.25 17.51
N GLY A 69 12.47 -25.32 18.22
CA GLY A 69 12.15 -24.37 19.28
C GLY A 69 11.64 -23.00 18.84
N PRO A 70 11.35 -22.10 19.79
CA PRO A 70 10.82 -20.76 19.52
C PRO A 70 11.90 -19.76 19.05
N GLY A 71 11.45 -18.69 18.36
CA GLY A 71 12.30 -17.59 17.90
C GLY A 71 12.79 -17.72 16.46
N ARG A 72 12.13 -18.55 15.65
CA ARG A 72 12.52 -18.82 14.26
C ARG A 72 11.64 -18.08 13.26
N ILE A 73 12.27 -17.37 12.31
CA ILE A 73 11.62 -16.81 11.12
C ILE A 73 12.16 -17.55 9.91
N ILE A 74 11.28 -18.20 9.15
CA ILE A 74 11.61 -18.86 7.88
C ILE A 74 10.99 -18.08 6.73
N ASP A 75 11.74 -17.96 5.63
CA ASP A 75 11.26 -17.30 4.43
C ASP A 75 10.55 -18.30 3.52
N PHE A 76 9.33 -17.96 3.09
CA PHE A 76 8.66 -18.75 2.05
C PHE A 76 9.38 -18.52 0.71
N PRO A 77 9.75 -19.58 -0.02
CA PRO A 77 10.68 -19.47 -1.14
C PRO A 77 10.08 -18.86 -2.41
N ASP A 78 8.75 -18.83 -2.54
CA ASP A 78 8.09 -18.38 -3.76
C ASP A 78 7.40 -17.04 -3.54
N ASP A 79 7.46 -16.18 -4.55
CA ASP A 79 6.70 -14.94 -4.61
C ASP A 79 5.34 -15.16 -5.30
N ASP A 80 4.41 -14.19 -5.14
CA ASP A 80 3.15 -14.20 -5.88
C ASP A 80 3.45 -14.16 -7.39
N PRO A 81 3.00 -15.15 -8.18
CA PRO A 81 3.21 -15.15 -9.63
C PRO A 81 2.70 -13.88 -10.34
N ARG A 82 1.76 -13.16 -9.72
CA ARG A 82 1.21 -11.89 -10.22
C ARG A 82 2.06 -10.67 -9.84
N ALA A 83 3.05 -10.82 -8.95
CA ALA A 83 4.00 -9.76 -8.64
C ALA A 83 4.99 -9.50 -9.77
N ARG A 84 5.04 -10.36 -10.79
CA ARG A 84 5.91 -10.18 -11.95
C ARG A 84 5.51 -8.96 -12.73
N PRO A 85 6.47 -8.09 -13.10
CA PRO A 85 6.21 -6.93 -13.94
C PRO A 85 5.57 -7.33 -15.28
N ASP A 86 4.51 -6.62 -15.67
CA ASP A 86 3.96 -6.72 -17.01
C ASP A 86 4.74 -5.79 -17.93
N PRO A 87 5.53 -6.31 -18.91
CA PRO A 87 6.34 -5.48 -19.81
C PRO A 87 5.49 -4.64 -20.75
N ALA A 88 4.22 -4.97 -20.93
CA ALA A 88 3.28 -4.20 -21.75
C ALA A 88 2.67 -3.02 -21.00
N TRP A 89 2.78 -2.98 -19.67
CA TRP A 89 2.26 -1.88 -18.90
C TRP A 89 3.15 -0.64 -19.06
N GLN A 90 2.50 0.45 -19.41
CA GLN A 90 3.11 1.77 -19.39
C GLN A 90 2.25 2.68 -18.54
N PRO A 91 2.85 3.54 -17.72
CA PRO A 91 2.08 4.53 -16.96
C PRO A 91 1.24 5.37 -17.91
N LEU A 92 0.00 5.63 -17.54
CA LEU A 92 -0.92 6.45 -18.34
C LEU A 92 -0.40 7.88 -18.59
N PHE A 93 0.53 8.29 -17.78
CA PHE A 93 1.18 9.60 -17.84
C PHE A 93 2.65 9.42 -17.52
N MET A 94 3.49 9.84 -18.45
CA MET A 94 4.89 10.13 -18.15
C MET A 94 4.87 11.39 -17.28
N ALA A 95 5.10 11.23 -15.99
CA ALA A 95 5.28 12.38 -15.12
C ALA A 95 6.42 13.22 -15.70
N ALA A 96 6.16 14.48 -15.98
CA ALA A 96 7.24 15.42 -16.27
C ALA A 96 8.21 15.34 -15.09
N GLY A 97 9.39 14.79 -15.32
CA GLY A 97 10.34 14.31 -14.32
C GLY A 97 10.30 15.09 -13.01
N VAL A 98 10.40 14.39 -11.90
CA VAL A 98 10.42 14.94 -10.54
C VAL A 98 11.67 15.82 -10.39
N ALA A 99 11.67 16.98 -11.06
CA ALA A 99 12.70 17.98 -10.86
C ALA A 99 12.49 18.60 -9.48
N SER A 100 13.56 18.67 -8.70
CA SER A 100 13.63 19.39 -7.43
C SER A 100 13.10 20.81 -7.63
N GLY A 101 11.89 21.07 -7.15
CA GLY A 101 11.23 22.37 -7.26
C GLY A 101 10.87 22.91 -5.87
N SER A 102 10.55 24.20 -5.79
CA SER A 102 10.01 24.79 -4.56
C SER A 102 8.70 24.10 -4.13
N ALA A 103 8.32 24.24 -2.86
CA ALA A 103 7.03 23.75 -2.34
C ALA A 103 5.85 24.24 -3.19
N GLU A 104 5.87 25.48 -3.65
CA GLU A 104 4.85 26.06 -4.53
C GLU A 104 4.79 25.37 -5.89
N SER A 105 5.94 25.09 -6.50
CA SER A 105 6.02 24.34 -7.75
C SER A 105 5.47 22.91 -7.60
N LEU A 106 5.73 22.26 -6.46
CA LEU A 106 5.23 20.92 -6.17
C LEU A 106 3.72 20.92 -5.93
N ALA A 107 3.22 21.89 -5.18
CA ALA A 107 1.79 22.07 -4.93
C ALA A 107 1.01 22.25 -6.24
N SER A 108 1.50 23.12 -7.13
CA SER A 108 0.88 23.36 -8.44
C SER A 108 0.90 22.11 -9.34
N ARG A 109 1.98 21.34 -9.30
CA ARG A 109 2.07 20.05 -10.06
C ARG A 109 1.12 19.00 -9.51
N LEU A 110 0.99 18.90 -8.19
CA LEU A 110 0.02 18.00 -7.54
C LEU A 110 -1.40 18.30 -8.01
N GLU A 111 -1.82 19.57 -7.96
CA GLU A 111 -3.16 19.97 -8.41
C GLU A 111 -3.39 19.70 -9.90
N ALA A 112 -2.40 19.94 -10.75
CA ALA A 112 -2.49 19.63 -12.17
C ALA A 112 -2.56 18.12 -12.46
N GLU A 113 -1.78 17.31 -11.74
CA GLU A 113 -1.74 15.85 -11.90
C GLU A 113 -3.09 15.20 -11.61
N ILE A 114 -3.81 15.66 -10.59
CA ILE A 114 -5.16 15.16 -10.25
C ILE A 114 -6.13 15.33 -11.43
N LEU A 115 -6.02 16.41 -12.18
CA LEU A 115 -6.85 16.63 -13.37
C LEU A 115 -6.50 15.64 -14.49
N LEU A 116 -5.23 15.31 -14.66
CA LEU A 116 -4.78 14.32 -15.65
C LEU A 116 -5.31 12.91 -15.34
N PHE A 117 -5.43 12.53 -14.09
CA PHE A 117 -5.94 11.22 -13.70
C PHE A 117 -7.45 11.07 -13.82
N GLN A 118 -8.21 12.16 -13.98
CA GLN A 118 -9.65 12.15 -13.88
C GLN A 118 -10.34 11.17 -14.85
N SER A 119 -9.95 11.16 -16.12
CA SER A 119 -10.56 10.27 -17.12
C SER A 119 -10.23 8.80 -16.86
N ALA A 120 -9.03 8.52 -16.40
CA ALA A 120 -8.55 7.19 -16.09
C ALA A 120 -9.24 6.64 -14.82
N HIS A 121 -9.38 7.46 -13.78
CA HIS A 121 -10.08 7.05 -12.57
C HIS A 121 -11.59 6.83 -12.81
N ARG A 122 -12.23 7.65 -13.65
CA ARG A 122 -13.62 7.40 -14.06
C ARG A 122 -13.75 6.04 -14.74
N ARG A 123 -12.84 5.70 -15.65
CA ARG A 123 -12.78 4.40 -16.31
C ARG A 123 -12.62 3.25 -15.32
N TRP A 124 -11.78 3.44 -14.29
CA TRP A 124 -11.66 2.46 -13.20
C TRP A 124 -13.01 2.20 -12.50
N ILE A 125 -13.75 3.26 -12.14
CA ILE A 125 -15.05 3.13 -11.49
C ILE A 125 -16.05 2.39 -12.41
N GLU A 126 -16.08 2.73 -13.70
CA GLU A 126 -16.94 2.06 -14.69
C GLU A 126 -16.62 0.56 -14.80
N GLN A 127 -15.33 0.18 -14.73
CA GLN A 127 -14.89 -1.22 -14.82
C GLN A 127 -15.16 -2.02 -13.55
N HIS A 128 -15.06 -1.41 -12.37
CA HIS A 128 -15.07 -2.12 -11.09
C HIS A 128 -16.30 -1.85 -10.23
N GLY A 129 -17.14 -0.86 -10.60
CA GLY A 129 -18.34 -0.47 -9.87
C GLY A 129 -18.08 0.14 -8.49
N ARG A 130 -16.83 0.44 -8.15
CA ARG A 130 -16.43 0.97 -6.84
C ARG A 130 -15.10 1.71 -6.92
N SER A 131 -14.86 2.56 -5.91
CA SER A 131 -13.56 3.17 -5.63
C SER A 131 -13.26 3.09 -4.13
N THR A 132 -12.00 3.14 -3.75
CA THR A 132 -11.56 3.28 -2.36
C THR A 132 -11.32 4.73 -1.96
N VAL A 133 -11.50 5.67 -2.88
CA VAL A 133 -11.49 7.12 -2.64
C VAL A 133 -12.72 7.53 -1.84
N GLY A 134 -12.57 8.42 -0.86
CA GLY A 134 -13.67 8.99 -0.09
C GLY A 134 -13.48 8.93 1.42
N LEU A 135 -12.34 8.46 1.91
CA LEU A 135 -12.04 8.36 3.34
C LEU A 135 -12.04 9.75 4.03
N SER A 136 -11.50 10.76 3.35
CA SER A 136 -11.48 12.14 3.84
C SER A 136 -12.87 12.79 3.90
N GLY A 137 -13.82 12.33 3.08
CA GLY A 137 -15.11 12.97 2.85
C GLY A 137 -15.01 14.27 2.05
N LEU A 138 -13.85 14.56 1.46
CA LEU A 138 -13.59 15.69 0.57
C LEU A 138 -13.65 15.27 -0.90
N GLY A 139 -13.91 16.23 -1.80
CA GLY A 139 -13.66 16.02 -3.21
C GLY A 139 -12.17 15.86 -3.49
N ILE A 140 -11.79 15.07 -4.52
CA ILE A 140 -10.38 14.77 -4.78
C ILE A 140 -9.54 16.03 -5.07
N GLY A 141 -10.12 17.04 -5.74
CA GLY A 141 -9.48 18.33 -5.94
C GLY A 141 -9.31 19.11 -4.64
N ASP A 142 -10.24 18.96 -3.68
CA ASP A 142 -10.11 19.56 -2.34
C ASP A 142 -9.03 18.86 -1.52
N CYS A 143 -8.89 17.53 -1.65
CA CYS A 143 -7.78 16.78 -1.07
C CYS A 143 -6.44 17.31 -1.57
N ALA A 144 -6.31 17.52 -2.90
CA ALA A 144 -5.08 18.03 -3.49
C ALA A 144 -4.75 19.46 -2.99
N ARG A 145 -5.74 20.36 -2.96
CA ARG A 145 -5.56 21.70 -2.39
C ARG A 145 -5.17 21.66 -0.93
N TYR A 146 -5.84 20.86 -0.14
CA TYR A 146 -5.54 20.74 1.29
C TYR A 146 -4.12 20.24 1.55
N VAL A 147 -3.66 19.24 0.80
CA VAL A 147 -2.27 18.77 0.84
C VAL A 147 -1.30 19.84 0.35
N ALA A 148 -1.64 20.59 -0.71
CA ALA A 148 -0.83 21.68 -1.22
C ALA A 148 -0.66 22.82 -0.18
N ASP A 149 -1.69 23.14 0.59
CA ASP A 149 -1.61 24.14 1.66
C ASP A 149 -0.67 23.71 2.79
N TRP A 150 -0.67 22.42 3.14
CA TRP A 150 0.32 21.87 4.07
C TRP A 150 1.75 21.95 3.53
N LEU A 151 1.96 21.74 2.23
CA LEU A 151 3.27 21.90 1.59
C LEU A 151 3.77 23.35 1.62
N ARG A 152 2.85 24.32 1.57
CA ARG A 152 3.14 25.75 1.68
C ARG A 152 3.35 26.22 3.13
N ASP A 153 3.41 25.28 4.06
CA ASP A 153 3.59 25.56 5.49
C ASP A 153 2.46 26.40 6.13
N GLN A 154 1.25 26.31 5.56
CA GLN A 154 0.10 27.11 5.99
C GLN A 154 -0.68 26.46 7.14
N ALA A 155 -0.45 25.17 7.43
CA ALA A 155 -1.13 24.39 8.45
C ALA A 155 -2.65 24.71 8.54
N PRO A 156 -3.43 24.47 7.45
CA PRO A 156 -4.80 24.92 7.36
C PRO A 156 -5.66 24.25 8.44
N PRO A 157 -6.76 24.89 8.89
CA PRO A 157 -7.70 24.26 9.81
C PRO A 157 -8.34 23.02 9.19
N SER A 158 -8.89 22.15 10.03
CA SER A 158 -9.64 21.00 9.53
C SER A 158 -10.86 21.46 8.72
N PRO A 159 -11.04 20.97 7.50
CA PRO A 159 -12.22 21.26 6.68
C PRO A 159 -13.46 20.45 7.12
N ARG A 160 -13.33 19.62 8.16
CA ARG A 160 -14.44 18.81 8.69
C ARG A 160 -14.54 18.96 10.20
N ASP A 161 -15.76 19.26 10.65
CA ASP A 161 -16.09 19.34 12.08
C ASP A 161 -15.87 17.98 12.78
N GLY A 162 -15.36 18.03 14.00
CA GLY A 162 -15.11 16.84 14.80
C GLY A 162 -13.83 16.06 14.47
N PHE A 163 -13.06 16.49 13.46
CA PHE A 163 -11.80 15.87 13.08
C PHE A 163 -10.64 16.84 13.19
N SER A 164 -9.49 16.38 13.66
CA SER A 164 -8.28 17.21 13.69
C SER A 164 -7.70 17.41 12.29
N ALA A 165 -7.04 18.54 12.07
CA ALA A 165 -6.40 18.85 10.78
C ALA A 165 -5.38 17.77 10.33
N PRO A 166 -4.48 17.25 11.20
CA PRO A 166 -3.57 16.18 10.81
C PRO A 166 -4.29 14.86 10.43
N LEU A 167 -5.43 14.58 11.05
CA LEU A 167 -6.20 13.37 10.72
C LEU A 167 -6.84 13.49 9.33
N ILE A 168 -7.39 14.65 9.00
CA ILE A 168 -7.94 14.90 7.65
C ILE A 168 -6.81 14.93 6.61
N LEU A 169 -5.65 15.49 6.94
CA LEU A 169 -4.48 15.40 6.06
C LEU A 169 -4.14 13.95 5.71
N ARG A 170 -4.08 13.10 6.72
CA ARG A 170 -3.84 11.66 6.51
C ARG A 170 -4.90 11.04 5.57
N PHE A 171 -6.17 11.31 5.82
CA PHE A 171 -7.26 10.78 4.99
C PHE A 171 -7.21 11.34 3.55
N ALA A 172 -6.89 12.61 3.38
CA ALA A 172 -6.72 13.22 2.06
C ALA A 172 -5.53 12.59 1.29
N VAL A 173 -4.42 12.31 1.99
CA VAL A 173 -3.28 11.58 1.42
C VAL A 173 -3.68 10.16 1.00
N ASP A 174 -4.45 9.44 1.81
CA ASP A 174 -4.92 8.10 1.46
C ASP A 174 -5.87 8.12 0.26
N ASP A 175 -6.75 9.12 0.15
CA ASP A 175 -7.62 9.32 -1.01
C ASP A 175 -6.83 9.65 -2.29
N LEU A 176 -5.82 10.51 -2.21
CA LEU A 176 -4.95 10.84 -3.35
C LEU A 176 -4.14 9.62 -3.83
N LYS A 177 -3.65 8.79 -2.91
CA LYS A 177 -2.99 7.53 -3.25
C LYS A 177 -3.94 6.58 -3.97
N ALA A 178 -5.12 6.36 -3.40
CA ALA A 178 -6.14 5.51 -4.00
C ALA A 178 -6.49 5.98 -5.41
N TYR A 179 -6.73 7.28 -5.57
CA TYR A 179 -7.08 7.90 -6.84
C TYR A 179 -6.01 7.67 -7.93
N GLY A 180 -4.73 7.92 -7.60
CA GLY A 180 -3.62 7.74 -8.53
C GLY A 180 -3.41 6.26 -8.91
N LEU A 181 -3.43 5.36 -7.93
CA LEU A 181 -3.23 3.93 -8.17
C LEU A 181 -4.41 3.29 -8.95
N GLU A 182 -5.64 3.65 -8.63
CA GLU A 182 -6.83 3.21 -9.36
C GLU A 182 -6.81 3.74 -10.81
N ALA A 183 -6.45 5.00 -11.01
CA ALA A 183 -6.29 5.57 -12.34
C ALA A 183 -5.21 4.82 -13.15
N ALA A 184 -4.05 4.56 -12.58
CA ALA A 184 -2.96 3.85 -13.25
C ALA A 184 -3.32 2.40 -13.62
N ALA A 185 -4.12 1.75 -12.78
CA ALA A 185 -4.57 0.37 -13.00
C ALA A 185 -5.79 0.24 -13.95
N SER A 186 -6.35 1.35 -14.45
CA SER A 186 -7.55 1.36 -15.32
C SER A 186 -7.28 0.97 -16.77
N GLY A 187 -6.01 0.78 -17.15
CA GLY A 187 -5.60 0.39 -18.50
C GLY A 187 -5.89 -1.08 -18.83
N SER A 188 -5.62 -1.47 -20.07
CA SER A 188 -5.76 -2.87 -20.52
C SER A 188 -4.64 -3.77 -20.01
N ALA A 189 -3.42 -3.26 -19.91
CA ALA A 189 -2.30 -3.94 -19.27
C ALA A 189 -2.48 -3.91 -17.74
N LYS A 190 -2.12 -5.00 -17.07
CA LYS A 190 -2.28 -5.15 -15.63
C LYS A 190 -0.92 -5.02 -14.94
N PRO A 191 -0.60 -3.84 -14.42
CA PRO A 191 0.67 -3.65 -13.73
C PRO A 191 0.73 -4.55 -12.49
N SER A 192 1.93 -5.01 -12.15
CA SER A 192 2.18 -5.59 -10.84
C SER A 192 2.11 -4.49 -9.77
N SER A 193 1.92 -4.89 -8.52
CA SER A 193 1.95 -3.95 -7.39
C SER A 193 3.29 -3.22 -7.27
N VAL A 194 4.38 -3.91 -7.59
CA VAL A 194 5.72 -3.31 -7.60
C VAL A 194 5.80 -2.19 -8.63
N GLN A 195 5.35 -2.44 -9.87
CA GLN A 195 5.32 -1.40 -10.90
C GLN A 195 4.47 -0.20 -10.51
N LEU A 196 3.27 -0.43 -9.95
CA LEU A 196 2.40 0.65 -9.47
C LEU A 196 3.05 1.44 -8.34
N THR A 197 3.67 0.74 -7.39
CA THR A 197 4.32 1.36 -6.24
C THR A 197 5.52 2.19 -6.68
N ASP A 198 6.39 1.62 -7.51
CA ASP A 198 7.58 2.30 -8.02
C ASP A 198 7.20 3.55 -8.82
N TRP A 199 6.25 3.43 -9.74
CA TRP A 199 5.74 4.56 -10.48
C TRP A 199 5.13 5.63 -9.57
N PHE A 200 4.24 5.24 -8.65
CA PHE A 200 3.56 6.21 -7.79
C PHE A 200 4.55 7.03 -6.97
N TRP A 201 5.49 6.37 -6.30
CA TRP A 201 6.40 7.04 -5.38
C TRP A 201 7.54 7.80 -6.08
N ASN A 202 8.02 7.32 -7.22
CA ASN A 202 9.20 7.86 -7.88
C ASN A 202 8.88 8.78 -9.06
N GLU A 203 7.68 8.66 -9.65
CA GLU A 203 7.37 9.36 -10.91
C GLU A 203 6.18 10.33 -10.79
N THR A 204 5.40 10.32 -9.69
CA THR A 204 4.25 11.21 -9.56
C THR A 204 4.53 12.42 -8.68
N ALA A 205 3.87 13.54 -8.98
CA ALA A 205 3.89 14.72 -8.13
C ALA A 205 3.20 14.44 -6.79
N THR A 206 2.15 13.60 -6.80
CA THR A 206 1.46 13.14 -5.60
C THR A 206 2.40 12.38 -4.66
N GLY A 207 3.14 11.39 -5.15
CA GLY A 207 4.11 10.64 -4.36
C GLY A 207 5.20 11.55 -3.77
N THR A 208 5.75 12.45 -4.59
CA THR A 208 6.73 13.45 -4.14
C THR A 208 6.16 14.39 -3.08
N ALA A 209 4.93 14.87 -3.25
CA ALA A 209 4.25 15.74 -2.28
C ALA A 209 4.08 15.05 -0.92
N ILE A 210 3.67 13.77 -0.93
CA ILE A 210 3.52 12.99 0.31
C ILE A 210 4.87 12.77 1.00
N HIS A 211 5.96 12.56 0.25
CA HIS A 211 7.29 12.48 0.83
C HIS A 211 7.76 13.80 1.46
N ALA A 212 7.41 14.93 0.88
CA ALA A 212 7.78 16.25 1.39
C ALA A 212 7.03 16.65 2.69
N LEU A 213 5.93 15.99 3.01
CA LEU A 213 5.16 16.17 4.26
C LEU A 213 5.73 15.40 5.46
N ARG A 214 6.77 14.61 5.29
CA ARG A 214 7.42 13.84 6.35
C ARG A 214 8.49 14.65 7.04
#